data_ad829d78d403c5620988790568b307d2
#
_entry.id   ad829d78d403c5620988790568b307d2
#
_cell.length_a   1.000
_cell.length_b   1.000
_cell.length_c   1.000
_cell.angle_alpha   90.00
_cell.angle_beta   90.00
_cell.angle_gamma   90.00
#
_symmetry.space_group_name_H-M   'P 1'
#
loop_
_entity.id
_entity.type
_entity.pdbx_description
1 polymer ?
#
loop_
_entity_poly.entity_id
_entity_poly.type
_entity_poly.pdbx_seq_one_letter_code
_entity_poly.pdbx_strand_id
1 'polypeptide(L)'
;MTVDQSLTSQERLADLDLAQLRQLVGLVEYDADRDPFPVTGWDAVVWSVGNATQAALYYQAVFGMELIAYSGPETGNRDHHAFVLRSGAVRFVLKGGIDPKSPLLDHHRRHGDGI
;
A
#
# COMPACT_ATOMS: atom_id res chain seq x y z
N MET A 1 -23.01 -35.62 3.75
CA MET A 1 -22.87 -34.56 2.74
C MET A 1 -21.86 -35.03 1.72
N THR A 2 -22.31 -35.53 0.57
CA THR A 2 -21.43 -35.99 -0.51
C THR A 2 -20.96 -34.78 -1.30
N VAL A 3 -19.69 -34.46 -1.18
CA VAL A 3 -19.05 -33.45 -2.04
C VAL A 3 -18.89 -34.09 -3.42
N ASP A 4 -19.50 -33.49 -4.44
CA ASP A 4 -19.29 -33.94 -5.83
C ASP A 4 -17.81 -33.72 -6.18
N GLN A 5 -17.08 -34.84 -6.33
CA GLN A 5 -15.65 -34.85 -6.65
C GLN A 5 -15.36 -34.54 -8.13
N SER A 6 -16.40 -34.36 -8.95
CA SER A 6 -16.27 -34.11 -10.40
C SER A 6 -15.95 -32.64 -10.73
N LEU A 7 -16.19 -31.70 -9.79
CA LEU A 7 -15.97 -30.28 -10.00
C LEU A 7 -14.53 -29.86 -9.70
N THR A 8 -13.97 -28.98 -10.54
CA THR A 8 -12.67 -28.35 -10.27
C THR A 8 -12.76 -27.42 -9.07
N SER A 9 -11.61 -27.05 -8.48
CA SER A 9 -11.56 -26.11 -7.36
C SER A 9 -12.15 -24.73 -7.72
N GLN A 10 -12.04 -24.31 -8.98
CA GLN A 10 -12.61 -23.06 -9.47
C GLN A 10 -14.14 -23.13 -9.59
N GLU A 11 -14.68 -24.23 -10.09
CA GLU A 11 -16.13 -24.46 -10.18
C GLU A 11 -16.79 -24.51 -8.80
N ARG A 12 -16.12 -25.12 -7.83
CA ARG A 12 -16.59 -25.16 -6.42
C ARG A 12 -16.65 -23.76 -5.78
N LEU A 13 -15.69 -22.88 -6.12
CA LEU A 13 -15.70 -21.50 -5.62
C LEU A 13 -16.79 -20.64 -6.27
N ALA A 14 -17.11 -20.91 -7.55
CA ALA A 14 -18.15 -20.19 -8.28
C ALA A 14 -19.57 -20.47 -7.76
N ASP A 15 -19.79 -21.67 -7.18
CA ASP A 15 -21.09 -22.08 -6.64
C ASP A 15 -21.34 -21.63 -5.18
N LEU A 16 -20.34 -21.02 -4.52
CA LEU A 16 -20.50 -20.54 -3.15
C LEU A 16 -21.28 -19.23 -3.12
N ASP A 17 -22.25 -19.15 -2.22
CA ASP A 17 -22.90 -17.88 -1.94
C ASP A 17 -21.96 -16.93 -1.14
N LEU A 18 -22.35 -15.66 -1.04
CA LEU A 18 -21.54 -14.64 -0.39
C LEU A 18 -21.25 -14.96 1.09
N ALA A 19 -22.20 -15.57 1.79
CA ALA A 19 -22.05 -15.94 3.20
C ALA A 19 -21.02 -17.08 3.36
N GLN A 20 -21.09 -18.08 2.48
CA GLN A 20 -20.13 -19.18 2.45
C GLN A 20 -18.71 -18.71 2.09
N LEU A 21 -18.59 -17.77 1.13
CA LEU A 21 -17.30 -17.17 0.78
C LEU A 21 -16.71 -16.39 1.97
N ARG A 22 -17.51 -15.59 2.67
CA ARG A 22 -17.08 -14.86 3.87
C ARG A 22 -16.57 -15.80 4.95
N GLN A 23 -17.27 -16.89 5.20
CA GLN A 23 -16.88 -17.90 6.19
C GLN A 23 -15.58 -18.62 5.77
N LEU A 24 -15.43 -18.95 4.49
CA LEU A 24 -14.26 -19.63 3.96
C LEU A 24 -12.98 -18.82 4.12
N VAL A 25 -13.05 -17.50 3.89
CA VAL A 25 -11.89 -16.60 4.03
C VAL A 25 -11.74 -16.01 5.43
N GLY A 26 -12.60 -16.41 6.38
CA GLY A 26 -12.55 -15.94 7.76
C GLY A 26 -12.95 -14.47 7.93
N LEU A 27 -13.75 -13.92 7.00
CA LEU A 27 -14.27 -12.56 7.14
C LEU A 27 -15.32 -12.50 8.24
N VAL A 28 -15.05 -11.66 9.22
CA VAL A 28 -16.01 -11.34 10.29
C VAL A 28 -16.78 -10.09 9.87
N GLU A 29 -18.10 -10.09 10.14
CA GLU A 29 -18.90 -8.90 9.91
C GLU A 29 -18.47 -7.78 10.87
N TYR A 30 -18.11 -6.63 10.30
CA TYR A 30 -17.65 -5.49 11.08
C TYR A 30 -18.84 -4.76 11.71
N ASP A 31 -18.81 -4.63 13.02
CA ASP A 31 -19.77 -3.87 13.81
C ASP A 31 -19.05 -2.65 14.42
N ALA A 32 -19.30 -1.47 13.85
CA ALA A 32 -18.66 -0.23 14.27
C ALA A 32 -18.97 0.14 15.72
N ASP A 33 -20.16 -0.23 16.24
CA ASP A 33 -20.59 0.09 17.60
C ASP A 33 -19.87 -0.77 18.65
N ARG A 34 -19.28 -1.90 18.23
CA ARG A 34 -18.54 -2.81 19.07
C ARG A 34 -17.03 -2.74 18.90
N ASP A 35 -16.56 -1.93 17.96
CA ASP A 35 -15.14 -1.79 17.70
C ASP A 35 -14.49 -0.90 18.79
N PRO A 36 -13.60 -1.46 19.65
CA PRO A 36 -12.92 -0.70 20.69
C PRO A 36 -11.87 0.25 20.12
N PHE A 37 -11.48 0.10 18.84
CA PHE A 37 -10.49 0.92 18.15
C PHE A 37 -10.91 1.16 16.69
N PRO A 38 -11.93 2.00 16.46
CA PRO A 38 -12.45 2.23 15.13
C PRO A 38 -11.43 2.93 14.23
N VAL A 39 -11.04 2.27 13.14
CA VAL A 39 -10.19 2.82 12.09
C VAL A 39 -11.09 3.29 10.95
N THR A 40 -11.07 4.58 10.66
CA THR A 40 -11.94 5.18 9.64
C THR A 40 -11.34 5.15 8.23
N GLY A 41 -10.06 4.83 8.09
CA GLY A 41 -9.39 4.72 6.79
C GLY A 41 -7.88 4.80 6.90
N TRP A 42 -7.24 4.83 5.74
CA TRP A 42 -5.80 5.01 5.58
C TRP A 42 -5.48 6.48 5.33
N ASP A 43 -4.49 7.02 6.03
CA ASP A 43 -3.97 8.36 5.73
C ASP A 43 -3.07 8.33 4.49
N ALA A 44 -2.03 7.52 4.54
CA ALA A 44 -1.09 7.38 3.45
C ALA A 44 -0.38 6.01 3.49
N VAL A 45 0.13 5.59 2.34
CA VAL A 45 1.07 4.48 2.22
C VAL A 45 2.47 5.05 2.03
N VAL A 46 3.38 4.72 2.93
CA VAL A 46 4.77 5.19 2.88
C VAL A 46 5.65 4.13 2.21
N TRP A 47 6.32 4.54 1.13
CA TRP A 47 7.23 3.70 0.36
C TRP A 47 8.68 4.09 0.62
N SER A 48 9.52 3.09 0.83
CA SER A 48 10.97 3.22 0.74
C SER A 48 11.39 2.83 -0.68
N VAL A 49 11.96 3.77 -1.41
CA VAL A 49 12.36 3.57 -2.83
C VAL A 49 13.81 3.96 -3.04
N GLY A 50 14.45 3.36 -4.04
CA GLY A 50 15.86 3.65 -4.35
C GLY A 50 16.06 5.05 -4.95
N ASN A 51 15.12 5.48 -5.83
CA ASN A 51 15.13 6.80 -6.45
C ASN A 51 13.74 7.43 -6.33
N ALA A 52 13.56 8.28 -5.33
CA ALA A 52 12.27 8.90 -5.05
C ALA A 52 11.81 9.84 -6.18
N THR A 53 12.71 10.56 -6.81
CA THR A 53 12.39 11.44 -7.94
C THR A 53 11.85 10.65 -9.13
N GLN A 54 12.52 9.56 -9.49
CA GLN A 54 12.09 8.70 -10.60
C GLN A 54 10.76 8.01 -10.28
N ALA A 55 10.59 7.51 -9.07
CA ALA A 55 9.33 6.89 -8.64
C ALA A 55 8.18 7.90 -8.68
N ALA A 56 8.38 9.13 -8.20
CA ALA A 56 7.38 10.18 -8.24
C ALA A 56 6.97 10.53 -9.68
N LEU A 57 7.92 10.66 -10.58
CA LEU A 57 7.64 10.91 -12.01
C LEU A 57 6.86 9.76 -12.65
N TYR A 58 7.20 8.53 -12.31
CA TYR A 58 6.49 7.34 -12.81
C TYR A 58 5.01 7.35 -12.41
N TYR A 59 4.71 7.53 -11.12
CA TYR A 59 3.34 7.54 -10.64
C TYR A 59 2.53 8.73 -11.16
N GLN A 60 3.17 9.88 -11.38
CA GLN A 60 2.52 11.03 -12.03
C GLN A 60 2.19 10.73 -13.49
N ALA A 61 3.16 10.21 -14.25
CA ALA A 61 3.01 9.98 -15.68
C ALA A 61 2.08 8.80 -16.02
N VAL A 62 2.20 7.69 -15.28
CA VAL A 62 1.47 6.44 -15.59
C VAL A 62 0.11 6.41 -14.94
N PHE A 63 0.00 6.84 -13.69
CA PHE A 63 -1.26 6.79 -12.93
C PHE A 63 -1.96 8.15 -12.80
N GLY A 64 -1.37 9.21 -13.33
CA GLY A 64 -1.95 10.55 -13.25
C GLY A 64 -2.04 11.10 -11.81
N MET A 65 -1.20 10.62 -10.90
CA MET A 65 -1.18 11.12 -9.54
C MET A 65 -0.66 12.55 -9.48
N GLU A 66 -1.21 13.34 -8.59
CA GLU A 66 -0.85 14.74 -8.37
C GLU A 66 0.22 14.85 -7.29
N LEU A 67 1.32 15.55 -7.59
CA LEU A 67 2.32 15.90 -6.58
C LEU A 67 1.80 17.03 -5.70
N ILE A 68 1.60 16.76 -4.41
CA ILE A 68 1.02 17.73 -3.47
C ILE A 68 1.99 18.26 -2.41
N ALA A 69 3.11 17.57 -2.17
CA ALA A 69 4.14 18.04 -1.24
C ALA A 69 5.50 17.42 -1.56
N TYR A 70 6.55 18.11 -1.13
CA TYR A 70 7.94 17.69 -1.28
C TYR A 70 8.75 18.07 -0.04
N SER A 71 9.70 17.21 0.34
CA SER A 71 10.75 17.48 1.33
C SER A 71 12.08 16.93 0.82
N GLY A 72 13.12 17.73 0.90
CA GLY A 72 14.46 17.36 0.44
C GLY A 72 15.49 18.41 0.86
N PRO A 73 16.71 18.35 0.29
CA PRO A 73 17.79 19.27 0.64
C PRO A 73 17.39 20.74 0.52
N GLU A 74 16.60 21.08 -0.47
CA GLU A 74 16.13 22.45 -0.74
C GLU A 74 15.19 22.96 0.36
N THR A 75 14.55 22.06 1.07
CA THR A 75 13.66 22.36 2.21
C THR A 75 14.29 22.08 3.57
N GLY A 76 15.59 21.75 3.59
CA GLY A 76 16.35 21.49 4.81
C GLY A 76 16.43 20.01 5.22
N ASN A 77 15.79 19.09 4.50
CA ASN A 77 15.88 17.66 4.75
C ASN A 77 17.07 17.07 3.97
N ARG A 78 18.16 16.82 4.67
CA ARG A 78 19.39 16.27 4.08
C ARG A 78 19.52 14.75 4.19
N ASP A 79 18.60 14.11 4.91
CA ASP A 79 18.59 12.65 5.09
C ASP A 79 17.99 11.95 3.90
N HIS A 80 16.88 12.46 3.38
CA HIS A 80 16.12 11.82 2.29
C HIS A 80 15.30 12.82 1.47
N HIS A 81 14.96 12.41 0.26
CA HIS A 81 13.85 12.99 -0.49
C HIS A 81 12.52 12.35 -0.06
N ALA A 82 11.48 13.14 0.03
CA ALA A 82 10.11 12.66 0.21
C ALA A 82 9.17 13.40 -0.74
N PHE A 83 8.43 12.64 -1.52
CA PHE A 83 7.39 13.15 -2.44
C PHE A 83 6.05 12.63 -1.97
N VAL A 84 5.06 13.51 -1.85
CA VAL A 84 3.69 13.12 -1.52
C VAL A 84 2.83 13.24 -2.76
N LEU A 85 2.28 12.13 -3.18
CA LEU A 85 1.40 12.03 -4.35
C LEU A 85 -0.02 11.68 -3.91
N ARG A 86 -1.01 12.20 -4.63
CA ARG A 86 -2.42 11.96 -4.36
C ARG A 86 -3.17 11.59 -5.63
N SER A 87 -4.10 10.65 -5.49
CA SER A 87 -5.15 10.38 -6.47
C SER A 87 -6.45 10.08 -5.72
N GLY A 88 -7.41 11.02 -5.76
CA GLY A 88 -8.62 10.92 -4.96
C GLY A 88 -8.31 10.82 -3.45
N ALA A 89 -8.77 9.75 -2.82
CA ALA A 89 -8.51 9.46 -1.40
C ALA A 89 -7.17 8.71 -1.17
N VAL A 90 -6.51 8.26 -2.23
CA VAL A 90 -5.24 7.53 -2.13
C VAL A 90 -4.08 8.53 -2.04
N ARG A 91 -3.21 8.32 -1.04
CA ARG A 91 -2.00 9.12 -0.86
C ARG A 91 -0.78 8.23 -0.72
N PHE A 92 0.25 8.52 -1.51
CA PHE A 92 1.56 7.88 -1.42
C PHE A 92 2.59 8.86 -0.90
N VAL A 93 3.45 8.39 0.00
CA VAL A 93 4.66 9.10 0.43
C VAL A 93 5.85 8.28 -0.05
N LEU A 94 6.57 8.78 -1.03
CA LEU A 94 7.75 8.12 -1.61
C LEU A 94 9.00 8.69 -0.98
N LYS A 95 9.74 7.88 -0.23
CA LYS A 95 10.97 8.29 0.46
C LYS A 95 12.18 7.57 -0.13
N GLY A 96 13.20 8.34 -0.51
CA GLY A 96 14.50 7.82 -0.96
C GLY A 96 15.64 8.45 -0.17
N GLY A 97 16.49 7.64 0.44
CA GLY A 97 17.64 8.12 1.22
C GLY A 97 18.67 8.85 0.35
N ILE A 98 19.25 9.91 0.91
CA ILE A 98 20.34 10.69 0.28
C ILE A 98 21.64 10.54 1.06
N ASP A 99 21.55 10.70 2.39
CA ASP A 99 22.71 10.53 3.27
C ASP A 99 23.13 9.05 3.27
N PRO A 100 24.41 8.74 3.06
CA PRO A 100 24.91 7.36 3.13
C PRO A 100 24.61 6.64 4.44
N LYS A 101 24.36 7.38 5.53
CA LYS A 101 23.99 6.85 6.84
C LYS A 101 22.47 6.75 7.04
N SER A 102 21.66 7.17 6.05
CA SER A 102 20.21 7.10 6.16
C SER A 102 19.72 5.67 6.35
N PRO A 103 18.86 5.40 7.33
CA PRO A 103 18.23 4.11 7.52
C PRO A 103 17.43 3.65 6.28
N LEU A 104 16.92 4.60 5.49
CA LEU A 104 16.20 4.30 4.24
C LEU A 104 17.11 3.64 3.20
N LEU A 105 18.35 4.08 3.07
CA LEU A 105 19.32 3.45 2.17
C LEU A 105 19.70 2.05 2.62
N ASP A 106 19.88 1.83 3.92
CA ASP A 106 20.17 0.52 4.47
C ASP A 106 19.00 -0.45 4.25
N HIS A 107 17.77 0.01 4.49
CA HIS A 107 16.56 -0.76 4.23
C HIS A 107 16.44 -1.12 2.74
N HIS A 108 16.59 -0.15 1.85
CA HIS A 108 16.49 -0.36 0.41
C HIS A 108 17.57 -1.33 -0.10
N ARG A 109 18.79 -1.23 0.41
CA ARG A 109 19.91 -2.12 0.03
C ARG A 109 19.61 -3.58 0.36
N ARG A 110 18.87 -3.84 1.44
CA ARG A 110 18.52 -5.20 1.89
C ARG A 110 17.24 -5.73 1.24
N HIS A 111 16.27 -4.89 1.00
CA HIS A 111 14.89 -5.29 0.66
C HIS A 111 14.41 -4.77 -0.70
N GLY A 112 15.13 -3.83 -1.32
CA GLY A 112 14.65 -3.12 -2.50
C GLY A 112 13.53 -2.13 -2.18
N ASP A 113 12.78 -1.73 -3.20
CA ASP A 113 11.61 -0.86 -3.04
C ASP A 113 10.48 -1.61 -2.32
N GLY A 114 9.82 -0.93 -1.39
CA GLY A 114 8.71 -1.52 -0.65
C GLY A 114 8.04 -0.54 0.32
N ILE A 115 7.01 -1.04 0.96
CA ILE A 115 6.25 -0.31 1.98
C ILE A 115 6.92 -0.44 3.34
#